data_b8922f71c30a3a3a87bbf706aefd4a30
#
_entry.id   b8922f71c30a3a3a87bbf706aefd4a30
#
_cell.length_a   1.000
_cell.length_b   1.000
_cell.length_c   1.000
_cell.angle_alpha   90.00
_cell.angle_beta   90.00
_cell.angle_gamma   90.00
#
_symmetry.space_group_name_H-M   'P 1'
#
loop_
_entity.id
_entity.type
_entity.pdbx_description
1 polymer ?
#
loop_
_entity_poly.entity_id
_entity_poly.type
_entity_poly.pdbx_seq_one_letter_code
_entity_poly.pdbx_strand_id
1 'polypeptide(L)'
;MRYHSNAMSLPPSPAAPTFATVELAMEEFRRGRMVILVDDEDRENEGDLAIAAEMVTPESINFMARFGRGLICLTLTEERCDALDLPPMVRENTSSFGTAFTVSIEARGKTTTGISAADRAATIRTAVEPGTRPDDLLRPGHVFPLRAKRGGVLKRAGQTEASVDLARLAGLQPAAAICEIMNDDGTMARV
;
A
#
# COMPACT_ATOMS: atom_id res chain seq x y z
N MET A 1 46.84 -35.25 -31.33
CA MET A 1 45.99 -34.95 -30.16
C MET A 1 45.22 -33.65 -30.44
N ARG A 2 43.90 -33.73 -30.63
CA ARG A 2 43.06 -32.54 -30.84
C ARG A 2 42.30 -32.30 -29.50
N TYR A 3 42.53 -31.14 -28.89
CA TYR A 3 41.79 -30.69 -27.69
C TYR A 3 40.46 -30.07 -28.16
N HIS A 4 39.35 -30.68 -27.77
CA HIS A 4 38.03 -30.06 -27.86
C HIS A 4 37.83 -29.18 -26.62
N SER A 5 37.83 -27.87 -26.84
CA SER A 5 37.39 -26.89 -25.85
C SER A 5 35.85 -26.91 -25.79
N ASN A 6 35.32 -27.52 -24.73
CA ASN A 6 33.90 -27.37 -24.38
C ASN A 6 33.73 -26.02 -23.70
N ALA A 7 33.38 -25.00 -24.44
CA ALA A 7 32.95 -23.74 -23.85
C ALA A 7 31.58 -24.00 -23.20
N MET A 8 31.56 -24.12 -21.88
CA MET A 8 30.32 -24.04 -21.11
C MET A 8 29.71 -22.66 -21.33
N SER A 9 28.64 -22.60 -22.12
CA SER A 9 27.82 -21.39 -22.22
C SER A 9 27.18 -21.14 -20.85
N LEU A 10 27.46 -19.97 -20.27
CA LEU A 10 26.75 -19.49 -19.08
C LEU A 10 25.25 -19.45 -19.41
N PRO A 11 24.39 -19.83 -18.43
CA PRO A 11 22.95 -19.65 -18.61
C PRO A 11 22.65 -18.19 -18.92
N PRO A 12 21.63 -17.89 -19.74
CA PRO A 12 21.26 -16.52 -20.03
C PRO A 12 20.97 -15.81 -18.73
N SER A 13 21.48 -14.58 -18.58
CA SER A 13 21.12 -13.69 -17.48
C SER A 13 19.59 -13.60 -17.38
N PRO A 14 19.00 -13.63 -16.18
CA PRO A 14 17.56 -13.43 -16.05
C PRO A 14 17.16 -12.14 -16.78
N ALA A 15 16.11 -12.22 -17.59
CA ALA A 15 15.58 -11.05 -18.28
C ALA A 15 15.25 -9.99 -17.23
N ALA A 16 15.59 -8.72 -17.52
CA ALA A 16 15.23 -7.61 -16.65
C ALA A 16 13.70 -7.65 -16.38
N PRO A 17 13.25 -7.34 -15.14
CA PRO A 17 11.84 -7.35 -14.81
C PRO A 17 11.05 -6.44 -15.74
N THR A 18 9.96 -6.95 -16.31
CA THR A 18 9.09 -6.15 -17.19
C THR A 18 8.01 -5.52 -16.31
N PHE A 19 8.09 -4.21 -16.12
CA PHE A 19 7.02 -3.46 -15.42
C PHE A 19 5.79 -3.31 -16.31
N ALA A 20 4.62 -3.40 -15.67
CA ALA A 20 3.34 -3.10 -16.32
C ALA A 20 3.21 -1.59 -16.61
N THR A 21 2.42 -1.23 -17.61
CA THR A 21 2.10 0.18 -17.84
C THR A 21 1.15 0.71 -16.78
N VAL A 22 1.14 2.03 -16.58
CA VAL A 22 0.23 2.70 -15.63
C VAL A 22 -1.23 2.44 -16.01
N GLU A 23 -1.56 2.41 -17.31
CA GLU A 23 -2.91 2.14 -17.81
C GLU A 23 -3.38 0.74 -17.41
N LEU A 24 -2.51 -0.26 -17.48
CA LEU A 24 -2.83 -1.62 -17.04
C LEU A 24 -3.07 -1.65 -15.52
N ALA A 25 -2.21 -0.97 -14.76
CA ALA A 25 -2.39 -0.87 -13.29
C ALA A 25 -3.71 -0.18 -12.92
N MET A 26 -4.10 0.89 -13.62
CA MET A 26 -5.39 1.56 -13.46
C MET A 26 -6.55 0.60 -13.72
N GLU A 27 -6.47 -0.21 -14.78
CA GLU A 27 -7.50 -1.19 -15.11
C GLU A 27 -7.63 -2.27 -14.02
N GLU A 28 -6.50 -2.75 -13.46
CA GLU A 28 -6.50 -3.69 -12.35
C GLU A 28 -7.17 -3.08 -11.10
N PHE A 29 -6.86 -1.83 -10.77
CA PHE A 29 -7.51 -1.10 -9.67
C PHE A 29 -9.02 -0.98 -9.87
N ARG A 30 -9.50 -0.64 -11.08
CA ARG A 30 -10.94 -0.57 -11.39
C ARG A 30 -11.65 -1.91 -11.20
N ARG A 31 -10.94 -3.01 -11.42
CA ARG A 31 -11.44 -4.38 -11.24
C ARG A 31 -11.33 -4.89 -9.79
N GLY A 32 -10.83 -4.08 -8.88
CA GLY A 32 -10.59 -4.48 -7.49
C GLY A 32 -9.48 -5.52 -7.35
N ARG A 33 -8.51 -5.53 -8.29
CA ARG A 33 -7.34 -6.42 -8.23
C ARG A 33 -6.13 -5.69 -7.69
N MET A 34 -5.28 -6.44 -6.98
CA MET A 34 -4.03 -5.92 -6.44
C MET A 34 -3.00 -5.74 -7.53
N VAL A 35 -2.17 -4.71 -7.38
CA VAL A 35 -0.92 -4.53 -8.08
C VAL A 35 0.23 -4.48 -7.09
N ILE A 36 1.46 -4.65 -7.56
CA ILE A 36 2.66 -4.37 -6.79
C ILE A 36 3.19 -3.01 -7.24
N LEU A 37 3.30 -2.09 -6.29
CA LEU A 37 3.97 -0.81 -6.48
C LEU A 37 5.40 -0.93 -5.99
N VAL A 38 6.36 -0.59 -6.82
CA VAL A 38 7.79 -0.57 -6.46
C VAL A 38 8.31 0.84 -6.56
N ASP A 39 9.21 1.20 -5.69
CA ASP A 39 9.92 2.47 -5.74
C ASP A 39 11.35 2.30 -6.27
N ASP A 40 12.06 3.42 -6.38
CA ASP A 40 13.40 3.47 -6.94
C ASP A 40 14.42 2.71 -6.05
N GLU A 41 15.43 2.10 -6.69
CA GLU A 41 16.51 1.40 -6.01
C GLU A 41 17.30 2.33 -5.07
N ASP A 42 17.37 3.62 -5.40
CA ASP A 42 18.03 4.65 -4.59
C ASP A 42 17.14 5.17 -3.42
N ARG A 43 15.90 4.68 -3.29
CA ARG A 43 14.98 5.06 -2.21
C ARG A 43 14.87 3.93 -1.16
N GLU A 44 13.74 3.26 -1.03
CA GLU A 44 13.54 2.11 -0.15
C GLU A 44 13.86 0.80 -0.87
N ASN A 45 13.73 0.79 -2.19
CA ASN A 45 13.85 -0.39 -3.04
C ASN A 45 12.94 -1.53 -2.54
N GLU A 46 11.67 -1.20 -2.29
CA GLU A 46 10.67 -2.12 -1.76
C GLU A 46 9.47 -2.22 -2.68
N GLY A 47 8.71 -3.30 -2.52
CA GLY A 47 7.45 -3.53 -3.21
C GLY A 47 6.30 -3.63 -2.22
N ASP A 48 5.21 -2.91 -2.50
CA ASP A 48 3.98 -2.97 -1.74
C ASP A 48 2.86 -3.61 -2.57
N LEU A 49 2.14 -4.57 -1.99
CA LEU A 49 0.81 -4.94 -2.48
C LEU A 49 -0.11 -3.73 -2.31
N ALA A 50 -0.81 -3.35 -3.36
CA ALA A 50 -1.73 -2.21 -3.34
C ALA A 50 -3.07 -2.56 -3.97
N ILE A 51 -4.17 -2.09 -3.37
CA ILE A 51 -5.55 -2.21 -3.89
C ILE A 51 -6.32 -0.94 -3.56
N ALA A 52 -7.21 -0.49 -4.46
CA ALA A 52 -8.08 0.64 -4.18
C ALA A 52 -8.91 0.40 -2.89
N ALA A 53 -8.93 1.38 -1.99
CA ALA A 53 -9.48 1.20 -0.64
C ALA A 53 -10.99 0.88 -0.64
N GLU A 54 -11.77 1.42 -1.58
CA GLU A 54 -13.19 1.12 -1.71
C GLU A 54 -13.47 -0.30 -2.21
N MET A 55 -12.49 -0.95 -2.84
CA MET A 55 -12.57 -2.33 -3.35
C MET A 55 -12.04 -3.38 -2.37
N VAL A 56 -11.60 -2.95 -1.18
CA VAL A 56 -11.05 -3.86 -0.17
C VAL A 56 -12.11 -4.84 0.34
N THR A 57 -11.73 -6.11 0.42
CA THR A 57 -12.53 -7.21 1.00
C THR A 57 -11.75 -7.90 2.13
N PRO A 58 -12.42 -8.70 2.98
CA PRO A 58 -11.71 -9.53 3.95
C PRO A 58 -10.66 -10.45 3.32
N GLU A 59 -10.95 -10.99 2.13
CA GLU A 59 -10.04 -11.87 1.39
C GLU A 59 -8.78 -11.12 0.94
N SER A 60 -8.93 -9.87 0.46
CA SER A 60 -7.80 -9.04 0.05
C SER A 60 -6.90 -8.68 1.23
N ILE A 61 -7.47 -8.34 2.38
CA ILE A 61 -6.71 -8.07 3.62
C ILE A 61 -6.03 -9.33 4.13
N ASN A 62 -6.72 -10.49 4.08
CA ASN A 62 -6.09 -11.76 4.44
C ASN A 62 -4.94 -12.14 3.51
N PHE A 63 -5.07 -11.83 2.21
CA PHE A 63 -3.98 -12.02 1.24
C PHE A 63 -2.77 -11.16 1.60
N MET A 64 -2.98 -9.86 1.87
CA MET A 64 -1.91 -8.94 2.30
C MET A 64 -1.22 -9.45 3.57
N ALA A 65 -1.99 -9.81 4.60
CA ALA A 65 -1.45 -10.30 5.87
C ALA A 65 -0.65 -11.61 5.71
N ARG A 66 -1.10 -12.51 4.83
CA ARG A 66 -0.50 -13.84 4.64
C ARG A 66 0.71 -13.80 3.73
N PHE A 67 0.68 -13.04 2.65
CA PHE A 67 1.67 -13.07 1.58
C PHE A 67 2.53 -11.80 1.52
N GLY A 68 1.99 -10.63 1.84
CA GLY A 68 2.77 -9.42 2.03
C GLY A 68 3.55 -9.48 3.33
N ARG A 69 2.86 -9.75 4.44
CA ARG A 69 3.44 -9.85 5.80
C ARG A 69 3.91 -8.54 6.40
N GLY A 70 3.84 -7.44 5.65
CA GLY A 70 4.13 -6.09 6.09
C GLY A 70 3.01 -5.48 6.94
N LEU A 71 3.11 -4.20 7.22
CA LEU A 71 2.08 -3.45 7.93
C LEU A 71 0.97 -3.03 6.97
N ILE A 72 -0.26 -3.47 7.21
CA ILE A 72 -1.40 -3.04 6.39
C ILE A 72 -1.75 -1.60 6.72
N CYS A 73 -1.50 -0.70 5.77
CA CYS A 73 -1.72 0.72 5.86
C CYS A 73 -2.86 1.18 4.93
N LEU A 74 -3.50 2.30 5.28
CA LEU A 74 -4.51 2.97 4.47
C LEU A 74 -3.96 4.32 4.00
N THR A 75 -3.66 4.45 2.71
CA THR A 75 -3.21 5.73 2.15
C THR A 75 -4.40 6.63 1.87
N LEU A 76 -4.33 7.88 2.34
CA LEU A 76 -5.38 8.89 2.22
C LEU A 76 -4.81 10.21 1.74
N THR A 77 -5.62 11.02 1.07
CA THR A 77 -5.26 12.41 0.79
C THR A 77 -5.20 13.23 2.07
N GLU A 78 -4.51 14.38 2.02
CA GLU A 78 -4.48 15.35 3.14
C GLU A 78 -5.90 15.79 3.52
N GLU A 79 -6.73 16.09 2.51
CA GLU A 79 -8.12 16.54 2.71
C GLU A 79 -8.96 15.46 3.41
N ARG A 80 -8.76 14.18 3.06
CA ARG A 80 -9.50 13.10 3.73
C ARG A 80 -9.03 12.90 5.16
N CYS A 81 -7.73 12.99 5.42
CA CYS A 81 -7.21 12.94 6.79
C CYS A 81 -7.78 14.09 7.64
N ASP A 82 -7.84 15.30 7.09
CA ASP A 82 -8.40 16.47 7.79
C ASP A 82 -9.92 16.28 8.06
N ALA A 83 -10.67 15.83 7.05
CA ALA A 83 -12.12 15.58 7.19
C ALA A 83 -12.45 14.51 8.24
N LEU A 84 -11.55 13.55 8.45
CA LEU A 84 -11.69 12.49 9.46
C LEU A 84 -11.03 12.84 10.80
N ASP A 85 -10.46 14.03 10.97
CA ASP A 85 -9.71 14.45 12.16
C ASP A 85 -8.63 13.41 12.54
N LEU A 86 -7.74 13.11 11.58
CA LEU A 86 -6.61 12.20 11.77
C LEU A 86 -5.31 12.99 11.92
N PRO A 87 -4.94 13.38 13.14
CA PRO A 87 -3.68 14.06 13.40
C PRO A 87 -2.48 13.13 13.16
N PRO A 88 -1.28 13.69 12.94
CA PRO A 88 -0.04 12.92 12.90
C PRO A 88 0.11 12.03 14.14
N MET A 89 0.65 10.83 13.96
CA MET A 89 0.92 9.88 15.05
C MET A 89 1.90 10.45 16.08
N VAL A 90 2.82 11.30 15.63
CA VAL A 90 3.84 11.95 16.46
C VAL A 90 3.87 13.44 16.20
N ARG A 91 4.28 14.24 17.21
CA ARG A 91 4.41 15.70 17.07
C ARG A 91 5.56 16.09 16.14
N GLU A 92 6.65 15.34 16.19
CA GLU A 92 7.84 15.52 15.37
C GLU A 92 8.14 14.19 14.65
N ASN A 93 8.11 14.23 13.33
CA ASN A 93 8.42 13.04 12.51
C ASN A 93 9.92 13.02 12.22
N THR A 94 10.60 12.05 12.82
CA THR A 94 12.05 11.80 12.67
C THR A 94 12.36 10.60 11.78
N SER A 95 11.35 10.02 11.07
CA SER A 95 11.57 8.87 10.19
C SER A 95 12.42 9.25 8.98
N SER A 96 13.32 8.37 8.56
CA SER A 96 14.31 8.62 7.49
C SER A 96 13.67 9.02 6.17
N PHE A 97 12.51 8.45 5.83
CA PHE A 97 11.79 8.73 4.59
C PHE A 97 10.57 9.65 4.78
N GLY A 98 10.36 10.16 5.99
CA GLY A 98 9.28 11.08 6.30
C GLY A 98 7.88 10.46 6.14
N THR A 99 7.74 9.15 6.33
CA THR A 99 6.45 8.44 6.23
C THR A 99 5.44 9.04 7.22
N ALA A 100 4.36 9.60 6.67
CA ALA A 100 3.43 10.43 7.43
C ALA A 100 2.30 9.59 8.05
N PHE A 101 2.62 8.76 9.03
CA PHE A 101 1.63 8.06 9.84
C PHE A 101 0.73 9.04 10.57
N THR A 102 -0.57 8.76 10.56
CA THR A 102 -1.54 9.38 11.46
C THR A 102 -1.85 8.44 12.63
N VAL A 103 -2.66 8.90 13.58
CA VAL A 103 -3.21 8.01 14.60
C VAL A 103 -3.91 6.82 13.94
N SER A 104 -3.73 5.63 14.50
CA SER A 104 -4.40 4.41 14.01
C SER A 104 -5.90 4.46 14.29
N ILE A 105 -6.69 3.76 13.48
CA ILE A 105 -8.15 3.85 13.50
C ILE A 105 -8.82 2.48 13.53
N GLU A 106 -10.10 2.51 13.94
CA GLU A 106 -11.02 1.37 13.86
C GLU A 106 -12.44 1.85 13.61
N ALA A 107 -13.23 1.11 12.81
CA ALA A 107 -14.61 1.48 12.54
C ALA A 107 -15.48 1.24 13.77
N ARG A 108 -16.13 2.30 14.26
CA ARG A 108 -17.03 2.23 15.42
C ARG A 108 -18.25 1.35 15.12
N GLY A 109 -18.50 0.36 15.97
CA GLY A 109 -19.69 -0.49 15.90
C GLY A 109 -19.75 -1.45 14.70
N LYS A 110 -18.68 -1.51 13.87
CA LYS A 110 -18.58 -2.41 12.72
C LYS A 110 -17.47 -3.46 12.86
N THR A 111 -16.75 -3.46 13.98
CA THR A 111 -15.62 -4.36 14.25
C THR A 111 -15.86 -5.14 15.55
N THR A 112 -15.14 -6.26 15.69
CA THR A 112 -15.06 -7.04 16.94
C THR A 112 -13.86 -6.59 17.76
N THR A 113 -12.71 -7.28 17.64
CA THR A 113 -11.46 -6.90 18.29
C THR A 113 -10.53 -6.07 17.40
N GLY A 114 -10.90 -5.82 16.14
CA GLY A 114 -10.25 -4.90 15.22
C GLY A 114 -9.18 -5.52 14.32
N ILE A 115 -8.47 -6.57 14.77
CA ILE A 115 -7.31 -7.11 14.06
C ILE A 115 -7.66 -8.11 12.96
N SER A 116 -8.87 -8.69 12.96
CA SER A 116 -9.25 -9.67 11.95
C SER A 116 -9.24 -9.06 10.54
N ALA A 117 -9.08 -9.88 9.50
CA ALA A 117 -9.14 -9.41 8.12
C ALA A 117 -10.49 -8.72 7.82
N ALA A 118 -11.58 -9.23 8.38
CA ALA A 118 -12.92 -8.65 8.23
C ALA A 118 -13.01 -7.28 8.93
N ASP A 119 -12.50 -7.16 10.15
CA ASP A 119 -12.52 -5.90 10.90
C ASP A 119 -11.69 -4.81 10.21
N ARG A 120 -10.47 -5.15 9.75
CA ARG A 120 -9.61 -4.20 9.02
C ARG A 120 -10.22 -3.79 7.69
N ALA A 121 -10.82 -4.73 6.94
CA ALA A 121 -11.54 -4.40 5.72
C ALA A 121 -12.75 -3.48 5.98
N ALA A 122 -13.51 -3.73 7.04
CA ALA A 122 -14.62 -2.86 7.47
C ALA A 122 -14.12 -1.46 7.84
N THR A 123 -13.01 -1.36 8.55
CA THR A 123 -12.40 -0.09 8.94
C THR A 123 -11.93 0.71 7.72
N ILE A 124 -11.21 0.08 6.79
CA ILE A 124 -10.73 0.72 5.57
C ILE A 124 -11.90 1.26 4.75
N ARG A 125 -12.91 0.43 4.48
CA ARG A 125 -14.10 0.86 3.72
C ARG A 125 -14.84 1.99 4.41
N THR A 126 -15.03 1.90 5.74
CA THR A 126 -15.67 2.98 6.50
C THR A 126 -14.87 4.28 6.36
N ALA A 127 -13.54 4.24 6.48
CA ALA A 127 -12.72 5.44 6.38
C ALA A 127 -12.79 6.14 5.01
N VAL A 128 -13.11 5.42 3.92
CA VAL A 128 -13.21 6.02 2.57
C VAL A 128 -14.65 6.25 2.11
N GLU A 129 -15.64 5.73 2.81
CA GLU A 129 -17.06 5.91 2.48
C GLU A 129 -17.44 7.40 2.51
N PRO A 130 -18.13 7.91 1.47
CA PRO A 130 -18.64 9.28 1.48
C PRO A 130 -19.58 9.51 2.68
N GLY A 131 -19.38 10.62 3.38
CA GLY A 131 -20.21 10.97 4.54
C GLY A 131 -19.72 10.42 5.88
N THR A 132 -18.70 9.57 5.93
CA THR A 132 -18.05 9.15 7.19
C THR A 132 -17.49 10.36 7.93
N ARG A 133 -17.83 10.47 9.20
CA ARG A 133 -17.44 11.52 10.14
C ARG A 133 -16.34 11.03 11.10
N PRO A 134 -15.62 11.94 11.76
CA PRO A 134 -14.62 11.58 12.77
C PRO A 134 -15.14 10.62 13.85
N ASP A 135 -16.40 10.79 14.29
CA ASP A 135 -17.00 9.98 15.33
C ASP A 135 -17.37 8.54 14.89
N ASP A 136 -17.36 8.25 13.60
CA ASP A 136 -17.56 6.90 13.07
C ASP A 136 -16.30 6.04 13.20
N LEU A 137 -15.19 6.65 13.65
CA LEU A 137 -13.90 6.00 13.86
C LEU A 137 -13.46 6.08 15.32
N LEU A 138 -12.97 4.97 15.85
CA LEU A 138 -12.27 4.88 17.13
C LEU A 138 -10.77 5.12 16.93
N ARG A 139 -10.10 5.63 17.94
CA ARG A 139 -8.65 5.87 18.03
C ARG A 139 -8.15 5.44 19.41
N PRO A 140 -7.09 4.62 19.53
CA PRO A 140 -6.37 3.94 18.45
C PRO A 140 -7.18 2.78 17.85
N GLY A 141 -6.64 2.14 16.80
CA GLY A 141 -7.19 0.96 16.15
C GLY A 141 -6.11 0.13 15.46
N HIS A 142 -6.53 -0.76 14.57
CA HIS A 142 -5.67 -1.75 13.93
C HIS A 142 -5.42 -1.48 12.42
N VAL A 143 -5.88 -0.34 11.91
CA VAL A 143 -5.54 0.17 10.57
C VAL A 143 -4.74 1.45 10.75
N PHE A 144 -3.65 1.60 9.99
CA PHE A 144 -2.68 2.69 10.10
C PHE A 144 -2.80 3.61 8.87
N PRO A 145 -3.48 4.78 9.00
CA PRO A 145 -3.57 5.70 7.88
C PRO A 145 -2.24 6.40 7.62
N LEU A 146 -1.92 6.58 6.33
CA LEU A 146 -0.80 7.36 5.83
C LEU A 146 -1.32 8.57 5.06
N ARG A 147 -0.83 9.75 5.44
CA ARG A 147 -1.20 11.01 4.82
C ARG A 147 -0.32 11.28 3.60
N ALA A 148 -0.86 11.04 2.40
CA ALA A 148 -0.15 11.32 1.15
C ALA A 148 0.11 12.82 0.97
N LYS A 149 1.28 13.18 0.44
CA LYS A 149 1.64 14.57 0.15
C LYS A 149 0.78 15.13 -0.98
N ARG A 150 0.26 16.35 -0.79
CA ARG A 150 -0.40 17.10 -1.87
C ARG A 150 0.57 17.25 -3.06
N GLY A 151 0.11 16.93 -4.26
CA GLY A 151 0.93 16.88 -5.47
C GLY A 151 1.44 15.48 -5.81
N GLY A 152 1.12 14.46 -4.99
CA GLY A 152 1.31 13.05 -5.29
C GLY A 152 2.77 12.66 -5.53
N VAL A 153 2.99 11.71 -6.43
CA VAL A 153 4.31 11.18 -6.76
C VAL A 153 5.29 12.23 -7.27
N LEU A 154 4.81 13.32 -7.85
CA LEU A 154 5.65 14.44 -8.29
C LEU A 154 6.22 15.25 -7.11
N LYS A 155 5.68 15.06 -5.90
CA LYS A 155 6.13 15.73 -4.68
C LYS A 155 6.92 14.79 -3.78
N ARG A 156 6.51 13.53 -3.68
CA ARG A 156 7.18 12.45 -2.95
C ARG A 156 6.97 11.14 -3.71
N ALA A 157 8.05 10.60 -4.27
CA ALA A 157 8.02 9.39 -5.10
C ALA A 157 7.96 8.11 -4.23
N GLY A 158 6.92 7.99 -3.38
CA GLY A 158 6.71 6.85 -2.50
C GLY A 158 5.43 6.08 -2.82
N GLN A 159 5.35 4.84 -2.36
CA GLN A 159 4.21 3.94 -2.54
C GLN A 159 2.90 4.58 -2.00
N THR A 160 2.99 5.37 -0.91
CA THR A 160 1.86 6.13 -0.35
C THR A 160 1.22 7.04 -1.40
N GLU A 161 2.01 7.90 -2.03
CA GLU A 161 1.53 8.83 -3.05
C GLU A 161 1.14 8.10 -4.33
N ALA A 162 1.92 7.09 -4.75
CA ALA A 162 1.65 6.30 -5.94
C ALA A 162 0.30 5.60 -5.88
N SER A 163 -0.04 5.00 -4.73
CA SER A 163 -1.32 4.29 -4.55
C SER A 163 -2.52 5.23 -4.59
N VAL A 164 -2.41 6.42 -3.98
CA VAL A 164 -3.46 7.46 -4.02
C VAL A 164 -3.64 8.01 -5.44
N ASP A 165 -2.54 8.31 -6.13
CA ASP A 165 -2.59 8.83 -7.50
C ASP A 165 -3.14 7.78 -8.47
N LEU A 166 -2.76 6.50 -8.31
CA LEU A 166 -3.28 5.42 -9.13
C LEU A 166 -4.80 5.24 -8.95
N ALA A 167 -5.29 5.27 -7.69
CA ALA A 167 -6.72 5.22 -7.42
C ALA A 167 -7.46 6.40 -8.06
N ARG A 168 -6.92 7.62 -7.93
CA ARG A 168 -7.49 8.83 -8.55
C ARG A 168 -7.53 8.73 -10.07
N LEU A 169 -6.43 8.31 -10.72
CA LEU A 169 -6.35 8.13 -12.18
C LEU A 169 -7.29 7.02 -12.67
N ALA A 170 -7.51 5.99 -11.86
CA ALA A 170 -8.49 4.95 -12.14
C ALA A 170 -9.95 5.44 -12.01
N GLY A 171 -10.20 6.67 -11.53
CA GLY A 171 -11.54 7.22 -11.32
C GLY A 171 -12.22 6.71 -10.05
N LEU A 172 -11.45 6.19 -9.10
CA LEU A 172 -11.89 5.68 -7.80
C LEU A 172 -11.65 6.72 -6.70
N GLN A 173 -12.12 6.44 -5.47
CA GLN A 173 -11.77 7.24 -4.30
C GLN A 173 -10.23 7.29 -4.18
N PRO A 174 -9.62 8.49 -4.00
CA PRO A 174 -8.16 8.63 -3.96
C PRO A 174 -7.59 8.11 -2.64
N ALA A 175 -7.66 6.80 -2.49
CA ALA A 175 -7.24 6.05 -1.32
C ALA A 175 -6.93 4.60 -1.70
N ALA A 176 -5.99 3.96 -1.01
CA ALA A 176 -5.65 2.56 -1.22
C ALA A 176 -5.26 1.87 0.10
N ALA A 177 -5.44 0.56 0.16
CA ALA A 177 -4.75 -0.27 1.13
C ALA A 177 -3.43 -0.72 0.52
N ILE A 178 -2.35 -0.60 1.30
CA ILE A 178 -1.01 -1.06 0.92
C ILE A 178 -0.42 -1.96 1.99
N CYS A 179 0.52 -2.82 1.60
CA CYS A 179 1.22 -3.71 2.51
C CYS A 179 2.57 -4.09 1.89
N GLU A 180 3.65 -3.85 2.60
CA GLU A 180 5.00 -4.20 2.18
C GLU A 180 5.13 -5.72 1.99
N ILE A 181 6.03 -6.13 1.08
CA ILE A 181 6.29 -7.54 0.77
C ILE A 181 7.62 -7.97 1.41
N MET A 182 7.52 -8.97 2.28
CA MET A 182 8.69 -9.59 2.91
C MET A 182 8.92 -11.01 2.39
N ASN A 183 10.18 -11.42 2.35
CA ASN A 183 10.62 -12.79 2.10
C ASN A 183 10.24 -13.71 3.28
N ASP A 184 10.34 -15.03 3.10
CA ASP A 184 10.01 -16.03 4.12
C ASP A 184 10.91 -15.92 5.36
N ASP A 185 12.14 -15.45 5.21
CA ASP A 185 13.10 -15.22 6.27
C ASP A 185 12.90 -13.88 7.04
N GLY A 186 11.91 -13.07 6.63
CA GLY A 186 11.59 -11.78 7.23
C GLY A 186 12.38 -10.60 6.66
N THR A 187 13.26 -10.81 5.70
CA THR A 187 13.91 -9.71 4.96
C THR A 187 12.94 -9.09 3.96
N MET A 188 13.21 -7.84 3.53
CA MET A 188 12.37 -7.19 2.52
C MET A 188 12.61 -7.80 1.14
N ALA A 189 11.52 -8.10 0.42
CA ALA A 189 11.61 -8.53 -0.98
C ALA A 189 12.12 -7.35 -1.85
N ARG A 190 12.91 -7.70 -2.87
CA ARG A 190 13.44 -6.76 -3.87
C ARG A 190 13.08 -7.25 -5.28
N VAL A 191 13.07 -6.34 -6.25
CA VAL A 191 12.82 -6.66 -7.66
C VAL A 191 14.08 -7.31 -8.29
#